data_52ec35b246ecbe307574f5624e2dadfd
#
_entry.id   52ec35b246ecbe307574f5624e2dadfd
#
_cell.length_a   1.000
_cell.length_b   1.000
_cell.length_c   1.000
_cell.angle_alpha   90.00
_cell.angle_beta   90.00
_cell.angle_gamma   90.00
#
_symmetry.space_group_name_H-M   'P 1'
#
loop_
_entity.id
_entity.type
_entity.pdbx_description
1 polymer ?
#
loop_
_entity_poly.entity_id
_entity_poly.type
_entity_poly.pdbx_seq_one_letter_code
_entity_poly.pdbx_strand_id
1 'polypeptide(L)'
;METALISVIVPVYNVAQYLEKSIASIQKQTYQNLEIILVDDGATDESGRLCDAIAEQDDRVSVLHKKNEGLSQARNDGMKQAHGDYLIFIDSDDYIHPDMIQSLYEQLIQEDADVSSCGVMNVYANDESPQSANQDDYFVCDSQTFLREYLIGEKIPGTICNKLIKREIATALSFPKGLIYEDAYYHFDLIKLAKKYVVNTKPYYYYFHRGDSITTKPYAEKDLAYIDIYQKFYNEVMKNYPDLKEVAFFRLAYAHFFILDKMLLDDQYKQFEAYSQIHRFLKSHAFAIARNPIFRKGRRISALALFINISLYRFLLLKNIEKSKKLH
;
A
#
# COMPACT_ATOMS: atom_id res chain seq x y z
N MET A 1 -24.91 12.77 19.95
CA MET A 1 -24.83 11.55 19.12
C MET A 1 -23.74 10.70 19.73
N GLU A 2 -24.00 9.41 19.95
CA GLU A 2 -22.94 8.48 20.32
C GLU A 2 -21.89 8.47 19.21
N THR A 3 -20.62 8.56 19.56
CA THR A 3 -19.53 8.45 18.57
C THR A 3 -19.47 7.01 18.08
N ALA A 4 -19.40 6.80 16.77
CA ALA A 4 -19.34 5.45 16.19
C ALA A 4 -18.11 4.66 16.67
N LEU A 5 -18.22 3.36 16.82
CA LEU A 5 -17.08 2.50 17.14
C LEU A 5 -16.20 2.30 15.91
N ILE A 6 -14.88 2.43 16.06
CA ILE A 6 -13.92 2.15 14.98
C ILE A 6 -13.03 0.98 15.40
N SER A 7 -12.99 -0.05 14.54
CA SER A 7 -12.09 -1.20 14.72
C SER A 7 -10.76 -0.93 14.05
N VAL A 8 -9.69 -0.96 14.85
CA VAL A 8 -8.31 -0.85 14.38
C VAL A 8 -7.70 -2.25 14.35
N ILE A 9 -7.43 -2.78 13.17
CA ILE A 9 -6.90 -4.14 12.97
C ILE A 9 -5.39 -4.04 12.75
N VAL A 10 -4.62 -4.70 13.62
CA VAL A 10 -3.15 -4.66 13.61
C VAL A 10 -2.60 -6.08 13.48
N PRO A 11 -2.16 -6.51 12.29
CA PRO A 11 -1.47 -7.78 12.12
C PRO A 11 -0.07 -7.71 12.73
N VAL A 12 0.31 -8.73 13.51
CA VAL A 12 1.58 -8.78 14.23
C VAL A 12 2.33 -10.06 13.87
N TYR A 13 3.59 -9.93 13.39
CA TYR A 13 4.47 -11.06 13.15
C TYR A 13 5.94 -10.65 13.17
N ASN A 14 6.69 -11.05 14.20
CA ASN A 14 8.13 -10.80 14.38
C ASN A 14 8.52 -9.31 14.23
N VAL A 15 7.87 -8.46 15.03
CA VAL A 15 8.01 -6.99 15.03
C VAL A 15 8.24 -6.41 16.43
N ALA A 16 8.73 -7.20 17.38
CA ALA A 16 8.84 -6.82 18.80
C ALA A 16 9.51 -5.45 19.01
N GLN A 17 10.51 -5.10 18.21
CA GLN A 17 11.23 -3.81 18.32
C GLN A 17 10.41 -2.58 17.87
N TYR A 18 9.31 -2.77 17.14
CA TYR A 18 8.48 -1.68 16.61
C TYR A 18 7.11 -1.60 17.30
N LEU A 19 6.62 -2.73 17.81
CA LEU A 19 5.25 -2.92 18.24
C LEU A 19 4.80 -1.91 19.29
N GLU A 20 5.59 -1.65 20.32
CA GLU A 20 5.23 -0.70 21.37
C GLU A 20 5.01 0.71 20.84
N LYS A 21 5.88 1.19 19.93
CA LYS A 21 5.73 2.52 19.29
C LYS A 21 4.47 2.57 18.45
N SER A 22 4.21 1.53 17.67
CA SER A 22 3.04 1.41 16.82
C SER A 22 1.76 1.49 17.63
N ILE A 23 1.59 0.60 18.61
CA ILE A 23 0.38 0.52 19.43
C ILE A 23 0.19 1.78 20.29
N ALA A 24 1.26 2.31 20.87
CA ALA A 24 1.19 3.57 21.62
C ALA A 24 0.66 4.74 20.76
N SER A 25 0.95 4.76 19.45
CA SER A 25 0.42 5.78 18.53
C SER A 25 -1.09 5.62 18.31
N ILE A 26 -1.60 4.39 18.32
CA ILE A 26 -3.03 4.08 18.21
C ILE A 26 -3.76 4.40 19.52
N GLN A 27 -3.20 4.01 20.66
CA GLN A 27 -3.78 4.28 21.98
C GLN A 27 -3.91 5.79 22.29
N LYS A 28 -2.99 6.60 21.74
CA LYS A 28 -2.94 8.07 21.90
C LYS A 28 -3.76 8.84 20.88
N GLN A 29 -4.59 8.18 20.08
CA GLN A 29 -5.46 8.88 19.13
C GLN A 29 -6.43 9.81 19.85
N THR A 30 -6.71 10.98 19.25
CA THR A 30 -7.72 11.93 19.76
C THR A 30 -9.13 11.36 19.69
N TYR A 31 -9.43 10.50 18.73
CA TYR A 31 -10.65 9.71 18.67
C TYR A 31 -10.58 8.55 19.67
N GLN A 32 -11.50 8.51 20.64
CA GLN A 32 -11.39 7.60 21.80
C GLN A 32 -12.21 6.31 21.67
N ASN A 33 -13.33 6.33 20.89
CA ASN A 33 -14.21 5.16 20.78
C ASN A 33 -13.64 4.12 19.81
N LEU A 34 -12.58 3.45 20.23
CA LEU A 34 -11.83 2.45 19.47
C LEU A 34 -11.93 1.06 20.10
N GLU A 35 -11.98 0.04 19.28
CA GLU A 35 -11.51 -1.30 19.60
C GLU A 35 -10.24 -1.58 18.78
N ILE A 36 -9.22 -2.13 19.44
CA ILE A 36 -7.91 -2.40 18.85
C ILE A 36 -7.72 -3.92 18.87
N ILE A 37 -7.62 -4.53 17.67
CA ILE A 37 -7.53 -5.97 17.51
C ILE A 37 -6.12 -6.31 17.04
N LEU A 38 -5.28 -6.80 17.96
CA LEU A 38 -3.95 -7.30 17.66
C LEU A 38 -4.06 -8.75 17.18
N VAL A 39 -3.63 -9.02 15.97
CA VAL A 39 -3.66 -10.38 15.41
C VAL A 39 -2.23 -10.91 15.37
N ASP A 40 -1.84 -11.64 16.40
CA ASP A 40 -0.56 -12.35 16.44
C ASP A 40 -0.62 -13.57 15.50
N ASP A 41 -0.01 -13.42 14.35
CA ASP A 41 0.06 -14.46 13.31
C ASP A 41 1.18 -15.47 13.60
N GLY A 42 1.27 -15.94 14.83
CA GLY A 42 2.22 -16.97 15.28
C GLY A 42 3.65 -16.44 15.33
N ALA A 43 3.85 -15.25 15.91
CA ALA A 43 5.18 -14.68 16.11
C ALA A 43 6.10 -15.63 16.88
N THR A 44 7.38 -15.65 16.52
CA THR A 44 8.41 -16.49 17.16
C THR A 44 9.38 -15.66 18.01
N ASP A 45 9.25 -14.34 17.98
CA ASP A 45 9.95 -13.39 18.84
C ASP A 45 9.04 -12.97 20.03
N GLU A 46 9.43 -11.91 20.76
CA GLU A 46 8.68 -11.38 21.89
C GLU A 46 7.34 -10.70 21.52
N SER A 47 6.98 -10.60 20.23
CA SER A 47 5.80 -9.84 19.79
C SER A 47 4.50 -10.34 20.43
N GLY A 48 4.30 -11.68 20.49
CA GLY A 48 3.09 -12.26 21.08
C GLY A 48 2.95 -11.89 22.57
N ARG A 49 4.04 -12.00 23.36
CA ARG A 49 4.05 -11.62 24.77
C ARG A 49 3.82 -10.11 24.98
N LEU A 50 4.34 -9.28 24.07
CA LEU A 50 4.10 -7.84 24.11
C LEU A 50 2.62 -7.51 23.81
N CYS A 51 1.97 -8.22 22.89
CA CYS A 51 0.53 -8.08 22.65
C CYS A 51 -0.28 -8.32 23.91
N ASP A 52 -0.01 -9.40 24.64
CA ASP A 52 -0.69 -9.71 25.90
C ASP A 52 -0.47 -8.62 26.96
N ALA A 53 0.77 -8.19 27.15
CA ALA A 53 1.11 -7.15 28.10
C ALA A 53 0.44 -5.80 27.78
N ILE A 54 0.24 -5.48 26.51
CA ILE A 54 -0.48 -4.27 26.06
C ILE A 54 -1.99 -4.42 26.35
N ALA A 55 -2.57 -5.59 26.07
CA ALA A 55 -4.00 -5.83 26.32
C ALA A 55 -4.35 -5.81 27.83
N GLU A 56 -3.42 -6.23 28.70
CA GLU A 56 -3.61 -6.12 30.15
C GLU A 56 -3.68 -4.65 30.65
N GLN A 57 -3.18 -3.69 29.87
CA GLN A 57 -3.10 -2.27 30.26
C GLN A 57 -4.17 -1.38 29.62
N ASP A 58 -4.89 -1.86 28.61
CA ASP A 58 -5.90 -1.08 27.87
C ASP A 58 -7.07 -1.97 27.48
N ASP A 59 -8.21 -1.78 28.13
CA ASP A 59 -9.44 -2.56 27.90
C ASP A 59 -10.00 -2.47 26.47
N ARG A 60 -9.52 -1.52 25.67
CA ARG A 60 -9.86 -1.39 24.25
C ARG A 60 -9.11 -2.39 23.36
N VAL A 61 -8.05 -3.01 23.88
CA VAL A 61 -7.16 -3.92 23.15
C VAL A 61 -7.57 -5.37 23.38
N SER A 62 -7.74 -6.11 22.29
CA SER A 62 -7.91 -7.56 22.31
C SER A 62 -6.82 -8.24 21.47
N VAL A 63 -6.46 -9.47 21.82
CA VAL A 63 -5.43 -10.24 21.12
C VAL A 63 -6.03 -11.52 20.55
N LEU A 64 -5.76 -11.76 19.27
CA LEU A 64 -6.06 -13.02 18.58
C LEU A 64 -4.76 -13.73 18.25
N HIS A 65 -4.40 -14.76 19.03
CA HIS A 65 -3.27 -15.64 18.69
C HIS A 65 -3.67 -16.71 17.70
N LYS A 66 -2.89 -16.90 16.65
CA LYS A 66 -3.13 -17.92 15.63
C LYS A 66 -1.83 -18.53 15.09
N LYS A 67 -1.92 -19.61 14.35
CA LYS A 67 -0.79 -20.13 13.56
C LYS A 67 -0.49 -19.18 12.42
N ASN A 68 0.79 -19.05 12.06
CA ASN A 68 1.20 -18.21 10.93
C ASN A 68 0.53 -18.68 9.63
N GLU A 69 -0.24 -17.81 9.01
CA GLU A 69 -0.87 -17.96 7.71
C GLU A 69 -0.63 -16.76 6.79
N GLY A 70 0.15 -15.79 7.26
CA GLY A 70 0.56 -14.60 6.53
C GLY A 70 -0.37 -13.41 6.69
N LEU A 71 0.15 -12.24 6.31
CA LEU A 71 -0.44 -10.91 6.50
C LEU A 71 -1.92 -10.83 6.04
N SER A 72 -2.20 -11.31 4.83
CA SER A 72 -3.57 -11.34 4.29
C SER A 72 -4.55 -12.05 5.22
N GLN A 73 -4.16 -13.23 5.74
CA GLN A 73 -5.04 -14.01 6.60
C GLN A 73 -5.18 -13.37 7.98
N ALA A 74 -4.12 -12.77 8.52
CA ALA A 74 -4.17 -12.03 9.78
C ALA A 74 -5.17 -10.86 9.68
N ARG A 75 -5.12 -10.05 8.62
CA ARG A 75 -6.10 -8.98 8.38
C ARG A 75 -7.53 -9.53 8.24
N ASN A 76 -7.72 -10.62 7.48
CA ASN A 76 -9.04 -11.25 7.32
C ASN A 76 -9.60 -11.78 8.65
N ASP A 77 -8.77 -12.36 9.49
CA ASP A 77 -9.22 -12.87 10.79
C ASP A 77 -9.51 -11.73 11.78
N GLY A 78 -8.72 -10.65 11.74
CA GLY A 78 -9.04 -9.41 12.47
C GLY A 78 -10.37 -8.80 12.05
N MET A 79 -10.68 -8.75 10.75
CA MET A 79 -11.99 -8.27 10.26
C MET A 79 -13.17 -9.08 10.79
N LYS A 80 -13.01 -10.39 10.99
CA LYS A 80 -14.08 -11.25 11.55
C LYS A 80 -14.37 -10.97 13.02
N GLN A 81 -13.38 -10.42 13.76
CA GLN A 81 -13.52 -10.03 15.16
C GLN A 81 -14.02 -8.60 15.33
N ALA A 82 -14.02 -7.82 14.25
CA ALA A 82 -14.35 -6.40 14.28
C ALA A 82 -15.87 -6.15 14.47
N HIS A 83 -16.22 -5.30 15.44
CA HIS A 83 -17.60 -4.91 15.76
C HIS A 83 -17.89 -3.45 15.40
N GLY A 84 -16.87 -2.63 15.16
CA GLY A 84 -16.99 -1.21 14.85
C GLY A 84 -17.78 -0.93 13.58
N ASP A 85 -18.36 0.26 13.49
CA ASP A 85 -19.08 0.72 12.29
C ASP A 85 -18.14 1.01 11.11
N TYR A 86 -16.87 1.25 11.44
CA TYR A 86 -15.78 1.51 10.50
C TYR A 86 -14.56 0.69 10.84
N LEU A 87 -13.77 0.34 9.83
CA LEU A 87 -12.53 -0.42 9.96
C LEU A 87 -11.34 0.37 9.39
N ILE A 88 -10.21 0.25 10.09
CA ILE A 88 -8.91 0.71 9.62
C ILE A 88 -7.86 -0.36 9.92
N PHE A 89 -6.90 -0.52 9.01
CA PHE A 89 -5.76 -1.41 9.19
C PHE A 89 -4.52 -0.57 9.51
N ILE A 90 -3.69 -1.03 10.44
CA ILE A 90 -2.41 -0.39 10.76
C ILE A 90 -1.34 -1.48 10.80
N ASP A 91 -0.26 -1.32 10.05
CA ASP A 91 0.86 -2.26 10.11
C ASP A 91 1.67 -2.05 11.39
N SER A 92 2.04 -3.13 12.04
CA SER A 92 2.63 -3.14 13.39
C SER A 92 4.07 -2.62 13.48
N ASP A 93 4.69 -2.29 12.35
CA ASP A 93 5.99 -1.63 12.25
C ASP A 93 5.89 -0.14 11.88
N ASP A 94 4.68 0.35 11.61
CA ASP A 94 4.37 1.74 11.31
C ASP A 94 3.78 2.48 12.53
N TYR A 95 3.55 3.78 12.42
CA TYR A 95 2.87 4.57 13.44
C TYR A 95 2.03 5.69 12.81
N ILE A 96 1.12 6.28 13.59
CA ILE A 96 0.14 7.24 13.08
C ILE A 96 0.15 8.55 13.87
N HIS A 97 -0.22 9.65 13.20
CA HIS A 97 -0.39 10.96 13.83
C HIS A 97 -1.55 10.90 14.84
N PRO A 98 -1.48 11.60 15.97
CA PRO A 98 -2.55 11.57 17.00
C PRO A 98 -3.95 11.90 16.48
N ASP A 99 -4.07 12.73 15.47
CA ASP A 99 -5.36 13.16 14.90
C ASP A 99 -5.79 12.35 13.68
N MET A 100 -5.08 11.28 13.31
CA MET A 100 -5.36 10.56 12.06
C MET A 100 -6.79 9.99 12.04
N ILE A 101 -7.16 9.21 13.04
CA ILE A 101 -8.47 8.54 13.06
C ILE A 101 -9.59 9.57 13.19
N GLN A 102 -9.42 10.60 14.04
CA GLN A 102 -10.39 11.68 14.17
C GLN A 102 -10.62 12.39 12.83
N SER A 103 -9.55 12.78 12.15
CA SER A 103 -9.64 13.46 10.85
C SER A 103 -10.31 12.61 9.78
N LEU A 104 -9.95 11.33 9.68
CA LEU A 104 -10.56 10.40 8.73
C LEU A 104 -12.05 10.21 9.00
N TYR A 105 -12.45 10.08 10.26
CA TYR A 105 -13.84 9.91 10.66
C TYR A 105 -14.67 11.17 10.38
N GLU A 106 -14.19 12.35 10.79
CA GLU A 106 -14.89 13.63 10.55
C GLU A 106 -15.13 13.86 9.05
N GLN A 107 -14.13 13.65 8.23
CA GLN A 107 -14.24 13.79 6.77
C GLN A 107 -15.24 12.79 6.20
N LEU A 108 -15.22 11.55 6.63
CA LEU A 108 -16.12 10.50 6.17
C LEU A 108 -17.58 10.84 6.48
N ILE A 109 -17.85 11.32 7.70
CA ILE A 109 -19.20 11.71 8.15
C ILE A 109 -19.65 13.00 7.44
N GLN A 110 -18.80 14.02 7.40
CA GLN A 110 -19.12 15.32 6.78
C GLN A 110 -19.52 15.14 5.31
N GLU A 111 -18.82 14.28 4.60
CA GLU A 111 -19.03 14.06 3.18
C GLU A 111 -20.01 12.92 2.88
N ASP A 112 -20.50 12.20 3.89
CA ASP A 112 -21.26 10.94 3.70
C ASP A 112 -20.57 10.01 2.71
N ALA A 113 -19.27 9.80 2.94
CA ALA A 113 -18.43 8.98 2.07
C ALA A 113 -18.37 7.52 2.56
N ASP A 114 -17.98 6.61 1.67
CA ASP A 114 -17.79 5.19 1.98
C ASP A 114 -16.38 4.91 2.50
N VAL A 115 -15.42 5.70 2.03
CA VAL A 115 -13.99 5.59 2.35
C VAL A 115 -13.40 6.97 2.53
N SER A 116 -12.66 7.16 3.62
CA SER A 116 -11.80 8.33 3.85
C SER A 116 -10.33 7.92 3.78
N SER A 117 -9.48 8.74 3.17
CA SER A 117 -8.05 8.47 2.97
C SER A 117 -7.20 9.66 3.36
N CYS A 118 -6.06 9.42 4.03
CA CYS A 118 -5.05 10.45 4.31
C CYS A 118 -3.74 10.20 3.53
N GLY A 119 -2.81 11.17 3.59
CA GLY A 119 -1.48 11.04 3.04
C GLY A 119 -0.56 10.15 3.88
N VAL A 120 0.58 9.79 3.29
CA VAL A 120 1.63 8.97 3.92
C VAL A 120 2.92 9.76 4.01
N MET A 121 3.59 9.69 5.16
CA MET A 121 4.96 10.14 5.40
C MET A 121 5.88 8.92 5.31
N ASN A 122 6.83 8.92 4.39
CA ASN A 122 7.88 7.92 4.38
C ASN A 122 8.93 8.28 5.42
N VAL A 123 9.23 7.36 6.33
CA VAL A 123 10.19 7.54 7.41
C VAL A 123 11.39 6.62 7.18
N TYR A 124 12.56 7.20 7.08
CA TYR A 124 13.85 6.52 6.97
C TYR A 124 14.65 6.74 8.25
N ALA A 125 15.80 6.08 8.39
CA ALA A 125 16.62 6.20 9.60
C ALA A 125 17.04 7.65 9.93
N ASN A 126 17.26 8.49 8.91
CA ASN A 126 17.75 9.86 9.06
C ASN A 126 16.96 10.90 8.26
N ASP A 127 15.83 10.53 7.66
CA ASP A 127 15.07 11.41 6.78
C ASP A 127 13.58 11.06 6.79
N GLU A 128 12.74 12.06 6.55
CA GLU A 128 11.30 11.90 6.35
C GLU A 128 10.87 12.64 5.09
N SER A 129 10.04 12.01 4.29
CA SER A 129 9.50 12.64 3.08
C SER A 129 8.05 12.25 2.83
N PRO A 130 7.16 13.22 2.56
CA PRO A 130 5.78 12.91 2.22
C PRO A 130 5.72 12.20 0.86
N GLN A 131 4.80 11.24 0.74
CA GLN A 131 4.61 10.54 -0.53
C GLN A 131 3.98 11.47 -1.59
N SER A 132 3.01 12.29 -1.18
CA SER A 132 2.41 13.32 -2.04
C SER A 132 3.24 14.58 -2.06
N ALA A 133 3.49 15.13 -3.25
CA ALA A 133 4.18 16.40 -3.40
C ALA A 133 3.36 17.58 -2.85
N ASN A 134 2.03 17.52 -2.94
CA ASN A 134 1.11 18.47 -2.32
C ASN A 134 0.42 17.79 -1.12
N GLN A 135 0.60 18.36 0.07
CA GLN A 135 0.09 17.82 1.33
C GLN A 135 -1.26 18.45 1.76
N ASP A 136 -1.77 19.41 0.97
CA ASP A 136 -2.98 20.17 1.31
C ASP A 136 -4.15 19.92 0.34
N ASP A 137 -4.05 18.90 -0.52
CA ASP A 137 -5.16 18.53 -1.39
C ASP A 137 -6.28 17.87 -0.56
N TYR A 138 -7.49 18.41 -0.71
CA TYR A 138 -8.71 17.83 -0.17
C TYR A 138 -9.76 17.76 -1.28
N PHE A 139 -10.31 16.57 -1.54
CA PHE A 139 -11.35 16.40 -2.55
C PHE A 139 -12.25 15.21 -2.27
N VAL A 140 -13.49 15.34 -2.71
CA VAL A 140 -14.48 14.26 -2.73
C VAL A 140 -14.59 13.75 -4.16
N CYS A 141 -14.65 12.44 -4.33
CA CYS A 141 -14.70 11.85 -5.65
C CYS A 141 -15.49 10.54 -5.72
N ASP A 142 -15.86 10.17 -6.93
CA ASP A 142 -16.44 8.88 -7.29
C ASP A 142 -15.36 7.80 -7.50
N SER A 143 -15.81 6.57 -7.72
CA SER A 143 -14.93 5.41 -7.96
C SER A 143 -14.03 5.60 -9.19
N GLN A 144 -14.50 6.26 -10.26
CA GLN A 144 -13.71 6.46 -11.47
C GLN A 144 -12.56 7.43 -11.21
N THR A 145 -12.83 8.54 -10.54
CA THR A 145 -11.82 9.54 -10.17
C THR A 145 -10.83 8.95 -9.15
N PHE A 146 -11.34 8.21 -8.15
CA PHE A 146 -10.48 7.52 -7.19
C PHE A 146 -9.56 6.50 -7.89
N LEU A 147 -10.10 5.69 -8.81
CA LEU A 147 -9.33 4.73 -9.62
C LEU A 147 -8.22 5.44 -10.40
N ARG A 148 -8.53 6.58 -11.03
CA ARG A 148 -7.54 7.38 -11.75
C ARG A 148 -6.37 7.79 -10.85
N GLU A 149 -6.67 8.42 -9.72
CA GLU A 149 -5.65 8.91 -8.79
C GLU A 149 -4.86 7.77 -8.12
N TYR A 150 -5.54 6.66 -7.79
CA TYR A 150 -4.91 5.44 -7.29
C TYR A 150 -3.90 4.84 -8.29
N LEU A 151 -4.28 4.76 -9.58
CA LEU A 151 -3.40 4.25 -10.63
C LEU A 151 -2.21 5.18 -10.89
N ILE A 152 -2.36 6.50 -10.75
CA ILE A 152 -1.25 7.46 -10.79
C ILE A 152 -0.35 7.29 -9.57
N GLY A 153 -0.94 7.16 -8.36
CA GLY A 153 -0.22 6.88 -7.12
C GLY A 153 0.53 8.06 -6.52
N GLU A 154 0.14 9.29 -6.86
CA GLU A 154 0.72 10.52 -6.27
C GLU A 154 -0.12 11.03 -5.10
N LYS A 155 -1.44 11.12 -5.27
CA LYS A 155 -2.37 11.63 -4.25
C LYS A 155 -2.96 10.52 -3.38
N ILE A 156 -3.15 9.35 -3.94
CA ILE A 156 -3.70 8.19 -3.24
C ILE A 156 -2.62 7.12 -3.12
N PRO A 157 -2.08 6.93 -1.90
CA PRO A 157 -1.11 5.87 -1.63
C PRO A 157 -1.66 4.47 -1.89
N GLY A 158 -0.78 3.56 -2.30
CA GLY A 158 -1.12 2.17 -2.59
C GLY A 158 -1.44 1.32 -1.36
N THR A 159 -1.09 1.78 -0.15
CA THR A 159 -1.40 1.06 1.09
C THR A 159 -2.87 1.18 1.47
N ILE A 160 -3.41 0.15 2.12
CA ILE A 160 -4.74 0.18 2.73
C ILE A 160 -4.73 0.86 4.12
N CYS A 161 -3.56 0.94 4.75
CA CYS A 161 -3.42 1.34 6.16
C CYS A 161 -3.70 2.83 6.44
N ASN A 162 -3.81 3.66 5.43
CA ASN A 162 -4.17 5.07 5.54
C ASN A 162 -5.65 5.36 5.21
N LYS A 163 -6.52 4.35 5.30
CA LYS A 163 -7.92 4.45 4.90
C LYS A 163 -8.87 3.96 5.98
N LEU A 164 -9.89 4.77 6.26
CA LEU A 164 -11.04 4.40 7.09
C LEU A 164 -12.18 4.00 6.17
N ILE A 165 -12.76 2.83 6.39
CA ILE A 165 -13.71 2.18 5.49
C ILE A 165 -14.97 1.80 6.26
N LYS A 166 -16.17 2.05 5.74
CA LYS A 166 -17.44 1.53 6.31
C LYS A 166 -17.34 0.01 6.47
N ARG A 167 -17.72 -0.53 7.66
CA ARG A 167 -17.61 -1.96 7.96
C ARG A 167 -18.30 -2.85 6.93
N GLU A 168 -19.50 -2.49 6.50
CA GLU A 168 -20.27 -3.26 5.52
C GLU A 168 -19.52 -3.45 4.19
N ILE A 169 -18.71 -2.46 3.79
CA ILE A 169 -17.87 -2.53 2.59
C ILE A 169 -16.61 -3.35 2.87
N ALA A 170 -15.91 -3.05 3.98
CA ALA A 170 -14.67 -3.72 4.32
C ALA A 170 -14.85 -5.24 4.50
N THR A 171 -15.92 -5.66 5.20
CA THR A 171 -16.20 -7.08 5.49
C THR A 171 -16.80 -7.85 4.32
N ALA A 172 -17.31 -7.16 3.30
CA ALA A 172 -17.72 -7.79 2.04
C ALA A 172 -16.52 -8.19 1.16
N LEU A 173 -15.31 -7.76 1.53
CA LEU A 173 -14.06 -8.01 0.82
C LEU A 173 -13.14 -8.94 1.62
N SER A 174 -12.10 -9.43 0.97
CA SER A 174 -11.05 -10.22 1.63
C SER A 174 -9.69 -9.99 1.00
N PHE A 175 -8.64 -10.02 1.82
CA PHE A 175 -7.28 -10.05 1.31
C PHE A 175 -6.96 -11.44 0.74
N PRO A 176 -6.31 -11.53 -0.43
CA PRO A 176 -6.01 -12.81 -1.06
C PRO A 176 -4.92 -13.56 -0.27
N LYS A 177 -5.21 -14.80 0.13
CA LYS A 177 -4.26 -15.64 0.87
C LYS A 177 -3.07 -16.02 -0.01
N GLY A 178 -1.86 -15.90 0.54
CA GLY A 178 -0.61 -16.36 -0.08
C GLY A 178 -0.06 -15.46 -1.20
N LEU A 179 -0.70 -14.34 -1.50
CA LEU A 179 -0.17 -13.35 -2.42
C LEU A 179 0.55 -12.24 -1.66
N ILE A 180 1.56 -11.66 -2.30
CA ILE A 180 2.16 -10.39 -1.91
C ILE A 180 1.52 -9.27 -2.73
N TYR A 181 1.66 -8.02 -2.27
CA TYR A 181 0.94 -6.85 -2.83
C TYR A 181 -0.59 -6.97 -2.65
N GLU A 182 -1.00 -7.61 -1.59
CA GLU A 182 -2.39 -7.90 -1.22
C GLU A 182 -3.25 -6.63 -1.14
N ASP A 183 -2.65 -5.50 -0.76
CA ASP A 183 -3.30 -4.19 -0.75
C ASP A 183 -3.85 -3.79 -2.13
N ALA A 184 -3.10 -4.05 -3.20
CA ALA A 184 -3.54 -3.74 -4.55
C ALA A 184 -4.73 -4.61 -4.98
N TYR A 185 -4.76 -5.89 -4.56
CA TYR A 185 -5.91 -6.76 -4.80
C TYR A 185 -7.13 -6.30 -4.02
N TYR A 186 -6.95 -5.93 -2.76
CA TYR A 186 -8.04 -5.40 -1.93
C TYR A 186 -8.60 -4.09 -2.52
N HIS A 187 -7.74 -3.16 -2.96
CA HIS A 187 -8.16 -1.94 -3.63
C HIS A 187 -8.93 -2.20 -4.93
N PHE A 188 -8.52 -3.21 -5.69
CA PHE A 188 -9.21 -3.58 -6.93
C PHE A 188 -10.69 -3.90 -6.69
N ASP A 189 -10.98 -4.63 -5.62
CA ASP A 189 -12.34 -4.99 -5.26
C ASP A 189 -13.05 -3.85 -4.50
N LEU A 190 -12.33 -3.10 -3.64
CA LEU A 190 -12.86 -1.91 -2.94
C LEU A 190 -13.40 -0.86 -3.92
N ILE A 191 -12.65 -0.57 -5.00
CA ILE A 191 -13.03 0.43 -6.00
C ILE A 191 -14.32 0.04 -6.76
N LYS A 192 -14.61 -1.25 -6.88
CA LYS A 192 -15.85 -1.73 -7.50
C LYS A 192 -17.06 -1.62 -6.57
N LEU A 193 -16.85 -1.68 -5.27
CA LEU A 193 -17.91 -1.74 -4.27
C LEU A 193 -18.25 -0.37 -3.67
N ALA A 194 -17.25 0.40 -3.25
CA ALA A 194 -17.42 1.73 -2.71
C ALA A 194 -17.70 2.75 -3.83
N LYS A 195 -18.54 3.75 -3.54
CA LYS A 195 -19.05 4.72 -4.53
C LYS A 195 -18.54 6.13 -4.31
N LYS A 196 -18.32 6.51 -3.05
CA LYS A 196 -17.93 7.87 -2.66
C LYS A 196 -16.71 7.84 -1.76
N TYR A 197 -15.73 8.63 -2.12
CA TYR A 197 -14.44 8.71 -1.44
C TYR A 197 -14.16 10.15 -1.04
N VAL A 198 -13.55 10.33 0.12
CA VAL A 198 -12.94 11.60 0.52
C VAL A 198 -11.44 11.40 0.71
N VAL A 199 -10.64 12.25 0.10
CA VAL A 199 -9.18 12.17 0.10
C VAL A 199 -8.60 13.46 0.63
N ASN A 200 -7.71 13.30 1.62
CA ASN A 200 -6.88 14.36 2.17
C ASN A 200 -5.42 13.91 2.03
N THR A 201 -4.58 14.71 1.39
CA THR A 201 -3.17 14.31 1.18
C THR A 201 -2.26 14.65 2.36
N LYS A 202 -2.79 15.20 3.46
CA LYS A 202 -2.03 15.48 4.67
C LYS A 202 -1.44 14.18 5.24
N PRO A 203 -0.12 14.10 5.50
CA PRO A 203 0.54 12.87 5.87
C PRO A 203 0.31 12.55 7.35
N TYR A 204 -0.71 11.76 7.62
CA TYR A 204 -1.05 11.28 8.96
C TYR A 204 -0.60 9.86 9.25
N TYR A 205 -0.27 9.06 8.21
CA TYR A 205 0.28 7.71 8.34
C TYR A 205 1.79 7.76 8.12
N TYR A 206 2.59 7.23 9.07
CA TYR A 206 4.04 7.21 9.02
C TYR A 206 4.52 5.81 8.66
N TYR A 207 4.90 5.63 7.39
CA TYR A 207 5.42 4.37 6.85
C TYR A 207 6.92 4.25 7.13
N PHE A 208 7.30 3.29 7.97
CA PHE A 208 8.69 3.08 8.37
C PHE A 208 9.43 2.13 7.44
N HIS A 209 10.43 2.65 6.71
CA HIS A 209 11.25 1.88 5.78
C HIS A 209 12.30 1.06 6.51
N ARG A 210 12.04 -0.24 6.71
CA ARG A 210 13.01 -1.19 7.26
C ARG A 210 13.92 -1.73 6.16
N GLY A 211 15.19 -2.04 6.51
CA GLY A 211 16.14 -2.64 5.58
C GLY A 211 15.79 -4.07 5.14
N ASP A 212 14.97 -4.78 5.91
CA ASP A 212 14.53 -6.17 5.69
C ASP A 212 13.09 -6.30 5.12
N SER A 213 12.51 -5.20 4.66
CA SER A 213 11.13 -5.16 4.13
C SER A 213 10.97 -6.09 2.90
N ILE A 214 9.76 -6.59 2.70
CA ILE A 214 9.41 -7.48 1.56
C ILE A 214 9.73 -6.81 0.21
N THR A 215 9.55 -5.50 0.12
CA THR A 215 9.75 -4.74 -1.11
C THR A 215 11.23 -4.56 -1.49
N THR A 216 12.15 -4.65 -0.52
CA THR A 216 13.61 -4.50 -0.74
C THR A 216 14.32 -5.81 -1.05
N LYS A 217 13.64 -6.96 -0.89
CA LYS A 217 14.23 -8.29 -1.17
C LYS A 217 14.54 -8.45 -2.67
N PRO A 218 15.55 -9.28 -3.02
CA PRO A 218 15.83 -9.66 -4.40
C PRO A 218 14.57 -10.20 -5.11
N TYR A 219 14.60 -10.18 -6.44
CA TYR A 219 13.51 -10.73 -7.24
C TYR A 219 13.21 -12.19 -6.88
N ALA A 220 11.94 -12.50 -6.78
CA ALA A 220 11.40 -13.86 -6.70
C ALA A 220 10.15 -13.96 -7.58
N GLU A 221 9.80 -15.16 -8.05
CA GLU A 221 8.65 -15.38 -8.95
C GLU A 221 7.32 -14.85 -8.39
N LYS A 222 7.14 -14.90 -7.07
CA LYS A 222 5.97 -14.32 -6.42
C LYS A 222 5.79 -12.82 -6.67
N ASP A 223 6.88 -12.08 -7.02
CA ASP A 223 6.80 -10.67 -7.35
C ASP A 223 5.98 -10.41 -8.64
N LEU A 224 5.80 -11.42 -9.50
CA LEU A 224 4.96 -11.33 -10.69
C LEU A 224 3.50 -11.01 -10.36
N ALA A 225 3.04 -11.30 -9.14
CA ALA A 225 1.72 -10.90 -8.65
C ALA A 225 1.47 -9.38 -8.81
N TYR A 226 2.54 -8.56 -8.80
CA TYR A 226 2.43 -7.12 -9.05
C TYR A 226 2.04 -6.80 -10.50
N ILE A 227 2.55 -7.53 -11.47
CA ILE A 227 2.13 -7.38 -12.87
C ILE A 227 0.71 -7.92 -13.04
N ASP A 228 0.39 -9.07 -12.44
CA ASP A 228 -0.90 -9.72 -12.58
C ASP A 228 -2.05 -8.83 -12.08
N ILE A 229 -1.89 -8.19 -10.92
CA ILE A 229 -2.94 -7.31 -10.40
C ILE A 229 -3.12 -6.07 -11.29
N TYR A 230 -2.04 -5.44 -11.77
CA TYR A 230 -2.20 -4.27 -12.64
C TYR A 230 -2.64 -4.63 -14.07
N GLN A 231 -2.43 -5.87 -14.51
CA GLN A 231 -3.09 -6.39 -15.71
C GLN A 231 -4.62 -6.53 -15.49
N LYS A 232 -5.07 -6.96 -14.29
CA LYS A 232 -6.50 -6.97 -13.95
C LYS A 232 -7.08 -5.55 -13.96
N PHE A 233 -6.42 -4.58 -13.35
CA PHE A 233 -6.83 -3.18 -13.42
C PHE A 233 -6.92 -2.67 -14.86
N TYR A 234 -5.92 -2.96 -15.69
CA TYR A 234 -5.94 -2.57 -17.10
C TYR A 234 -7.14 -3.16 -17.84
N ASN A 235 -7.41 -4.44 -17.65
CA ASN A 235 -8.54 -5.13 -18.28
C ASN A 235 -9.89 -4.55 -17.81
N GLU A 236 -10.02 -4.26 -16.52
CA GLU A 236 -11.21 -3.62 -15.94
C GLU A 236 -11.45 -2.23 -16.53
N VAL A 237 -10.39 -1.43 -16.63
CA VAL A 237 -10.43 -0.09 -17.22
C VAL A 237 -10.85 -0.16 -18.68
N MET A 238 -10.26 -1.06 -19.46
CA MET A 238 -10.60 -1.23 -20.89
C MET A 238 -12.07 -1.59 -21.09
N LYS A 239 -12.68 -2.29 -20.12
CA LYS A 239 -14.08 -2.71 -20.18
C LYS A 239 -15.06 -1.64 -19.70
N ASN A 240 -14.76 -0.99 -18.57
CA ASN A 240 -15.74 -0.19 -17.83
C ASN A 240 -15.38 1.30 -17.74
N TYR A 241 -14.12 1.69 -17.98
CA TYR A 241 -13.62 3.06 -17.83
C TYR A 241 -12.66 3.46 -18.96
N PRO A 242 -13.07 3.40 -20.25
CA PRO A 242 -12.17 3.54 -21.40
C PRO A 242 -11.40 4.87 -21.43
N ASP A 243 -11.93 5.93 -20.81
CA ASP A 243 -11.27 7.23 -20.67
C ASP A 243 -10.01 7.19 -19.81
N LEU A 244 -9.87 6.16 -18.96
CA LEU A 244 -8.70 5.96 -18.11
C LEU A 244 -7.62 5.06 -18.73
N LYS A 245 -7.74 4.70 -20.01
CA LYS A 245 -6.83 3.79 -20.70
C LYS A 245 -5.36 4.17 -20.56
N GLU A 246 -5.03 5.45 -20.73
CA GLU A 246 -3.64 5.94 -20.66
C GLU A 246 -3.07 5.83 -19.25
N VAL A 247 -3.90 6.06 -18.22
CA VAL A 247 -3.52 5.92 -16.81
C VAL A 247 -3.32 4.45 -16.44
N ALA A 248 -4.24 3.58 -16.88
CA ALA A 248 -4.12 2.14 -16.65
C ALA A 248 -2.90 1.55 -17.35
N PHE A 249 -2.63 1.97 -18.59
CA PHE A 249 -1.42 1.61 -19.31
C PHE A 249 -0.15 2.10 -18.59
N PHE A 250 -0.17 3.34 -18.10
CA PHE A 250 0.94 3.87 -17.28
C PHE A 250 1.24 2.94 -16.11
N ARG A 251 0.24 2.57 -15.31
CA ARG A 251 0.42 1.74 -14.12
C ARG A 251 0.89 0.32 -14.47
N LEU A 252 0.33 -0.28 -15.52
CA LEU A 252 0.75 -1.60 -16.01
C LEU A 252 2.20 -1.59 -16.48
N ALA A 253 2.60 -0.60 -17.25
CA ALA A 253 3.99 -0.46 -17.71
C ALA A 253 4.93 -0.18 -16.53
N TYR A 254 4.49 0.60 -15.53
CA TYR A 254 5.24 0.83 -14.30
C TYR A 254 5.48 -0.48 -13.53
N ALA A 255 4.47 -1.35 -13.45
CA ALA A 255 4.60 -2.67 -12.82
C ALA A 255 5.65 -3.54 -13.54
N HIS A 256 5.65 -3.54 -14.86
CA HIS A 256 6.67 -4.26 -15.63
C HIS A 256 8.08 -3.69 -15.39
N PHE A 257 8.23 -2.36 -15.32
CA PHE A 257 9.51 -1.75 -14.96
C PHE A 257 9.96 -2.13 -13.55
N PHE A 258 9.05 -2.10 -12.57
CA PHE A 258 9.36 -2.43 -11.20
C PHE A 258 9.93 -3.86 -11.09
N ILE A 259 9.33 -4.82 -11.76
CA ILE A 259 9.82 -6.20 -11.77
C ILE A 259 11.11 -6.33 -12.56
N LEU A 260 11.22 -5.70 -13.75
CA LEU A 260 12.46 -5.71 -14.52
C LEU A 260 13.63 -5.11 -13.74
N ASP A 261 13.39 -3.99 -13.05
CA ASP A 261 14.42 -3.32 -12.24
C ASP A 261 14.94 -4.27 -11.14
N LYS A 262 14.04 -5.00 -10.43
CA LYS A 262 14.44 -6.03 -9.45
C LYS A 262 15.27 -7.15 -10.09
N MET A 263 14.84 -7.67 -11.25
CA MET A 263 15.59 -8.72 -11.97
C MET A 263 17.00 -8.25 -12.35
N LEU A 264 17.13 -7.02 -12.84
CA LEU A 264 18.40 -6.47 -13.32
C LEU A 264 19.42 -6.20 -12.21
N LEU A 265 19.06 -6.31 -10.94
CA LEU A 265 20.01 -6.28 -9.81
C LEU A 265 20.81 -7.58 -9.73
N ASP A 266 20.34 -8.67 -10.29
CA ASP A 266 21.04 -9.94 -10.40
C ASP A 266 21.85 -9.99 -11.71
N ASP A 267 23.08 -10.53 -11.66
CA ASP A 267 23.91 -10.71 -12.85
C ASP A 267 23.35 -11.79 -13.78
N GLN A 268 22.62 -12.75 -13.22
CA GLN A 268 22.00 -13.86 -13.95
C GLN A 268 20.57 -13.57 -14.42
N TYR A 269 20.16 -12.30 -14.44
CA TYR A 269 18.77 -11.87 -14.74
C TYR A 269 18.16 -12.49 -16.00
N LYS A 270 18.97 -12.87 -16.99
CA LYS A 270 18.49 -13.50 -18.23
C LYS A 270 17.97 -14.92 -18.03
N GLN A 271 18.29 -15.56 -16.91
CA GLN A 271 17.87 -16.93 -16.60
C GLN A 271 16.47 -16.95 -15.94
N PHE A 272 15.96 -15.81 -15.47
CA PHE A 272 14.59 -15.74 -14.95
C PHE A 272 13.56 -16.00 -16.06
N GLU A 273 12.65 -16.92 -15.85
CA GLU A 273 11.65 -17.36 -16.86
C GLU A 273 10.85 -16.18 -17.43
N ALA A 274 10.37 -15.29 -16.56
CA ALA A 274 9.56 -14.14 -16.95
C ALA A 274 10.35 -13.01 -17.62
N TYR A 275 11.71 -13.01 -17.56
CA TYR A 275 12.52 -11.91 -18.07
C TYR A 275 12.21 -11.58 -19.55
N SER A 276 12.20 -12.59 -20.42
CA SER A 276 12.01 -12.39 -21.84
C SER A 276 10.65 -11.77 -22.19
N GLN A 277 9.61 -12.15 -21.46
CA GLN A 277 8.25 -11.61 -21.66
C GLN A 277 8.19 -10.15 -21.20
N ILE A 278 8.69 -9.84 -20.01
CA ILE A 278 8.68 -8.49 -19.43
C ILE A 278 9.53 -7.53 -20.30
N HIS A 279 10.73 -7.94 -20.69
CA HIS A 279 11.60 -7.17 -21.58
C HIS A 279 10.92 -6.88 -22.92
N ARG A 280 10.29 -7.89 -23.54
CA ARG A 280 9.57 -7.74 -24.81
C ARG A 280 8.41 -6.78 -24.68
N PHE A 281 7.62 -6.88 -23.62
CA PHE A 281 6.51 -5.95 -23.35
C PHE A 281 7.01 -4.51 -23.29
N LEU A 282 8.01 -4.21 -22.46
CA LEU A 282 8.53 -2.85 -22.31
C LEU A 282 9.20 -2.33 -23.60
N LYS A 283 9.92 -3.18 -24.31
CA LYS A 283 10.56 -2.83 -25.57
C LYS A 283 9.54 -2.48 -26.66
N SER A 284 8.47 -3.26 -26.80
CA SER A 284 7.41 -3.00 -27.79
C SER A 284 6.61 -1.74 -27.48
N HIS A 285 6.51 -1.33 -26.22
CA HIS A 285 5.78 -0.14 -25.80
C HIS A 285 6.68 1.08 -25.50
N ALA A 286 7.99 1.00 -25.78
CA ALA A 286 8.95 2.05 -25.39
C ALA A 286 8.57 3.45 -25.91
N PHE A 287 8.10 3.57 -27.13
CA PHE A 287 7.69 4.86 -27.72
C PHE A 287 6.37 5.38 -27.11
N ALA A 288 5.42 4.49 -26.81
CA ALA A 288 4.18 4.86 -26.11
C ALA A 288 4.51 5.39 -24.71
N ILE A 289 5.39 4.71 -23.98
CA ILE A 289 5.87 5.12 -22.66
C ILE A 289 6.59 6.48 -22.74
N ALA A 290 7.49 6.66 -23.72
CA ALA A 290 8.25 7.90 -23.88
C ALA A 290 7.37 9.13 -24.20
N ARG A 291 6.22 8.92 -24.84
CA ARG A 291 5.25 9.98 -25.18
C ARG A 291 4.23 10.25 -24.07
N ASN A 292 3.98 9.29 -23.18
CA ASN A 292 2.98 9.44 -22.14
C ASN A 292 3.47 10.41 -21.04
N PRO A 293 2.80 11.56 -20.81
CA PRO A 293 3.25 12.60 -19.89
C PRO A 293 3.14 12.20 -18.42
N ILE A 294 2.35 11.17 -18.08
CA ILE A 294 2.19 10.66 -16.71
C ILE A 294 3.52 10.07 -16.22
N PHE A 295 4.33 9.47 -17.10
CA PHE A 295 5.67 9.01 -16.72
C PHE A 295 6.61 10.19 -16.44
N ARG A 296 7.33 10.13 -15.31
CA ARG A 296 8.42 11.06 -15.00
C ARG A 296 9.45 11.07 -16.13
N LYS A 297 10.05 12.23 -16.40
CA LYS A 297 11.02 12.43 -17.49
C LYS A 297 12.14 11.37 -17.50
N GLY A 298 12.68 11.02 -16.33
CA GLY A 298 13.71 9.99 -16.23
C GLY A 298 13.24 8.62 -16.73
N ARG A 299 12.02 8.19 -16.38
CA ARG A 299 11.45 6.90 -16.82
C ARG A 299 11.16 6.90 -18.33
N ARG A 300 10.74 8.01 -18.89
CA ARG A 300 10.54 8.17 -20.36
C ARG A 300 11.85 8.00 -21.13
N ILE A 301 12.94 8.58 -20.64
CA ILE A 301 14.30 8.42 -21.21
C ILE A 301 14.76 6.97 -21.04
N SER A 302 14.56 6.38 -19.87
CA SER A 302 14.93 4.98 -19.59
C SER A 302 14.23 3.99 -20.52
N ALA A 303 12.97 4.23 -20.90
CA ALA A 303 12.26 3.40 -21.87
C ALA A 303 12.94 3.40 -23.25
N LEU A 304 13.44 4.55 -23.72
CA LEU A 304 14.19 4.64 -24.96
C LEU A 304 15.56 3.95 -24.87
N ALA A 305 16.24 4.08 -23.73
CA ALA A 305 17.49 3.35 -23.48
C ALA A 305 17.28 1.83 -23.52
N LEU A 306 16.20 1.33 -22.89
CA LEU A 306 15.80 -0.08 -22.93
C LEU A 306 15.50 -0.55 -24.37
N PHE A 307 14.82 0.28 -25.17
CA PHE A 307 14.55 -0.04 -26.58
C PHE A 307 15.83 -0.24 -27.38
N ILE A 308 16.85 0.60 -27.15
CA ILE A 308 18.15 0.53 -27.83
C ILE A 308 18.93 -0.71 -27.34
N ASN A 309 19.18 -0.81 -26.02
CA ASN A 309 19.98 -1.87 -25.45
C ASN A 309 19.71 -2.05 -23.94
N ILE A 310 19.41 -3.28 -23.54
CA ILE A 310 19.14 -3.61 -22.13
C ILE A 310 20.36 -3.34 -21.21
N SER A 311 21.59 -3.52 -21.72
CA SER A 311 22.81 -3.26 -20.94
C SER A 311 22.98 -1.76 -20.65
N LEU A 312 22.58 -0.89 -21.60
CA LEU A 312 22.56 0.57 -21.38
C LEU A 312 21.52 0.93 -20.31
N TYR A 313 20.31 0.33 -20.40
CA TYR A 313 19.28 0.54 -19.39
C TYR A 313 19.76 0.10 -17.99
N ARG A 314 20.34 -1.12 -17.88
CA ARG A 314 20.88 -1.64 -16.63
C ARG A 314 21.97 -0.73 -16.04
N PHE A 315 22.88 -0.25 -16.87
CA PHE A 315 23.93 0.69 -16.42
C PHE A 315 23.31 1.97 -15.82
N LEU A 316 22.32 2.57 -16.50
CA LEU A 316 21.64 3.76 -16.00
C LEU A 316 20.87 3.49 -14.69
N LEU A 317 20.25 2.33 -14.56
CA LEU A 317 19.53 1.89 -13.35
C LEU A 317 20.51 1.79 -12.17
N LEU A 318 21.61 1.04 -12.31
CA LEU A 318 22.61 0.85 -11.24
C LEU A 318 23.23 2.18 -10.83
N LYS A 319 23.58 3.05 -11.79
CA LYS A 319 24.11 4.39 -11.49
C LYS A 319 23.11 5.27 -10.72
N ASN A 320 21.82 5.16 -11.03
CA ASN A 320 20.78 5.89 -10.30
C ASN A 320 20.64 5.38 -8.85
N ILE A 321 20.69 4.06 -8.63
CA ILE A 321 20.64 3.44 -7.30
C ILE A 321 21.86 3.87 -6.46
N GLU A 322 23.06 3.86 -7.03
CA GLU A 322 24.27 4.32 -6.33
C GLU A 322 24.18 5.79 -5.91
N LYS A 323 23.59 6.62 -6.78
CA LYS A 323 23.36 8.04 -6.46
C LYS A 323 22.35 8.22 -5.33
N SER A 324 21.25 7.45 -5.34
CA SER A 324 20.24 7.49 -4.28
C SER A 324 20.81 7.06 -2.92
N LYS A 325 21.62 5.99 -2.89
CA LYS A 325 22.29 5.53 -1.65
C LYS A 325 23.28 6.51 -1.04
N LYS A 326 23.78 7.48 -1.82
CA LYS A 326 24.69 8.54 -1.32
C LYS A 326 23.95 9.74 -0.78
N LEU A 327 22.65 9.86 -1.03
CA LEU A 327 21.81 10.98 -0.60
C LEU A 327 21.02 10.66 0.68
N HIS A 328 20.95 9.38 1.06
CA HIS A 328 20.36 8.85 2.29
C HIS A 328 21.42 8.08 3.11
#